data_b4c266e44b83d3702b610a8bc6396ba8
#
_entry.id   b4c266e44b83d3702b610a8bc6396ba8
#
_cell.length_a   1.000
_cell.length_b   1.000
_cell.length_c   1.000
_cell.angle_alpha   90.00
_cell.angle_beta   90.00
_cell.angle_gamma   90.00
#
_symmetry.space_group_name_H-M   'P 1'
#
loop_
_entity.id
_entity.type
_entity.pdbx_description
1 polymer ?
#
loop_
_entity_poly.entity_id
_entity_poly.type
_entity_poly.pdbx_seq_one_letter_code
_entity_poly.pdbx_strand_id
1 'polypeptide(L)'
;MRAVVFVDGDGVCVQGRRQNDVTDRYPELAGLGAALGGRSAILDGEIVAIDDRGRPSFQLLQQRMHVASAIEARRRMASVPVAWLGFDVLALDGRSTLELPYTERRALLEALSLAGPRWQIPPFHLDDGPSVLQASRDAGLEGVVAKRLDSRYEPGRRSRCWLKVKNHQRQEFVIGGWLAGEGARAERFGSLMLGYYDGDQLRYAGNVGTGFTERRLTELSALLAGLRTPTSPFADTPRLPSRMVFVEPRLVADVEFTHWTDDGRLRNPSFKGLREDKDPREVVRERPEA
;
A
#
# COMPACT_ATOMS: atom_id res chain seq x y z
N MET A 1 -3.09 4.51 7.17
CA MET A 1 -4.54 4.90 7.01
C MET A 1 -4.64 6.41 7.17
N ARG A 2 -5.14 7.10 6.13
CA ARG A 2 -5.32 8.56 6.21
C ARG A 2 -6.32 8.94 7.30
N ALA A 3 -5.98 9.92 8.11
CA ALA A 3 -6.81 10.43 9.19
C ALA A 3 -6.62 11.94 9.36
N VAL A 4 -7.74 12.64 9.51
CA VAL A 4 -7.76 14.05 9.90
C VAL A 4 -7.92 14.11 11.42
N VAL A 5 -7.04 14.86 12.07
CA VAL A 5 -7.05 15.04 13.52
C VAL A 5 -7.53 16.45 13.83
N PHE A 6 -8.58 16.53 14.63
CA PHE A 6 -9.12 17.77 15.18
C PHE A 6 -8.64 17.90 16.62
N VAL A 7 -8.03 19.01 16.93
CA VAL A 7 -7.54 19.34 18.28
C VAL A 7 -8.17 20.63 18.73
N ASP A 8 -8.74 20.63 19.95
CA ASP A 8 -9.25 21.82 20.61
C ASP A 8 -8.91 21.74 22.11
N GLY A 9 -7.95 22.56 22.54
CA GLY A 9 -7.33 22.41 23.85
C GLY A 9 -6.75 21.02 24.01
N ASP A 10 -7.14 20.31 25.06
CA ASP A 10 -6.73 18.91 25.31
C ASP A 10 -7.59 17.87 24.56
N GLY A 11 -8.68 18.31 23.93
CA GLY A 11 -9.60 17.44 23.18
C GLY A 11 -8.99 17.04 21.84
N VAL A 12 -9.02 15.73 21.54
CA VAL A 12 -8.56 15.18 20.27
C VAL A 12 -9.66 14.30 19.68
N CYS A 13 -10.04 14.58 18.43
CA CYS A 13 -10.94 13.75 17.63
C CYS A 13 -10.23 13.31 16.34
N VAL A 14 -10.27 12.03 16.03
CA VAL A 14 -9.62 11.44 14.85
C VAL A 14 -10.68 10.95 13.87
N GLN A 15 -10.73 11.54 12.68
CA GLN A 15 -11.63 11.12 11.61
C GLN A 15 -10.90 10.32 10.53
N GLY A 16 -11.45 9.16 10.23
CA GLY A 16 -11.00 8.32 9.13
C GLY A 16 -11.44 8.82 7.75
N ARG A 17 -11.00 8.15 6.69
CA ARG A 17 -11.28 8.50 5.30
C ARG A 17 -12.79 8.65 4.96
N ARG A 18 -13.67 7.94 5.66
CA ARG A 18 -15.14 8.00 5.48
C ARG A 18 -15.81 9.02 6.38
N GLN A 19 -15.04 9.92 6.98
CA GLN A 19 -15.51 10.92 7.96
C GLN A 19 -16.12 10.30 9.24
N ASN A 20 -15.86 9.02 9.47
CA ASN A 20 -16.27 8.36 10.71
C ASN A 20 -15.26 8.64 11.82
N ASP A 21 -15.76 8.83 13.02
CA ASP A 21 -14.92 8.93 14.22
C ASP A 21 -14.23 7.59 14.51
N VAL A 22 -12.93 7.65 14.66
CA VAL A 22 -12.08 6.48 14.99
C VAL A 22 -11.20 6.74 16.22
N THR A 23 -11.48 7.78 16.97
CA THR A 23 -10.70 8.24 18.12
C THR A 23 -10.45 7.10 19.11
N ASP A 24 -11.47 6.36 19.47
CA ASP A 24 -11.38 5.24 20.44
C ASP A 24 -10.48 4.08 19.96
N ARG A 25 -10.20 4.00 18.65
CA ARG A 25 -9.31 2.97 18.09
C ARG A 25 -7.84 3.30 18.25
N TYR A 26 -7.52 4.59 18.46
CA TYR A 26 -6.16 5.12 18.53
C TYR A 26 -5.97 6.02 19.76
N PRO A 27 -6.21 5.47 20.99
CA PRO A 27 -6.15 6.25 22.23
C PRO A 27 -4.75 6.85 22.50
N GLU A 28 -3.71 6.29 21.87
CA GLU A 28 -2.36 6.84 21.93
C GLU A 28 -2.22 8.23 21.31
N LEU A 29 -3.15 8.66 20.45
CA LEU A 29 -3.12 9.98 19.82
C LEU A 29 -3.75 11.08 20.69
N ALA A 30 -4.39 10.74 21.81
CA ALA A 30 -4.97 11.72 22.72
C ALA A 30 -3.94 12.75 23.26
N GLY A 31 -2.66 12.37 23.35
CA GLY A 31 -1.60 13.29 23.77
C GLY A 31 -1.28 14.43 22.78
N LEU A 32 -1.84 14.41 21.56
CA LEU A 32 -1.67 15.51 20.59
C LEU A 32 -2.23 16.84 21.10
N GLY A 33 -3.33 16.82 21.90
CA GLY A 33 -3.85 18.03 22.52
C GLY A 33 -2.82 18.74 23.39
N ALA A 34 -2.25 18.02 24.33
CA ALA A 34 -1.17 18.57 25.17
C ALA A 34 0.08 18.96 24.37
N ALA A 35 0.44 18.19 23.32
CA ALA A 35 1.59 18.49 22.47
C ALA A 35 1.42 19.79 21.67
N LEU A 36 0.20 20.23 21.38
CA LEU A 36 -0.11 21.49 20.73
C LEU A 36 -0.15 22.69 21.70
N GLY A 37 0.04 22.46 23.00
CA GLY A 37 0.13 23.54 23.98
C GLY A 37 -1.15 24.39 24.11
N GLY A 38 -2.32 23.74 24.00
CA GLY A 38 -3.62 24.39 24.11
C GLY A 38 -4.10 25.11 22.84
N ARG A 39 -3.39 24.98 21.72
CA ARG A 39 -3.82 25.53 20.42
C ARG A 39 -4.92 24.66 19.80
N SER A 40 -5.79 25.29 19.01
CA SER A 40 -6.73 24.55 18.18
C SER A 40 -6.17 24.30 16.77
N ALA A 41 -6.33 23.08 16.24
CA ALA A 41 -5.82 22.73 14.93
C ALA A 41 -6.66 21.66 14.24
N ILE A 42 -6.72 21.72 12.91
CA ILE A 42 -7.18 20.62 12.06
C ILE A 42 -6.00 20.16 11.19
N LEU A 43 -5.55 18.95 11.39
CA LEU A 43 -4.34 18.42 10.79
C LEU A 43 -4.67 17.20 9.91
N ASP A 44 -4.05 17.13 8.74
CA ASP A 44 -4.16 15.97 7.84
C ASP A 44 -2.90 15.11 7.94
N GLY A 45 -3.09 13.82 8.07
CA GLY A 45 -1.96 12.90 8.27
C GLY A 45 -2.31 11.45 7.93
N GLU A 46 -1.40 10.58 8.27
CA GLU A 46 -1.56 9.15 8.10
C GLU A 46 -1.19 8.39 9.37
N ILE A 47 -2.10 7.53 9.83
CA ILE A 47 -1.82 6.56 10.88
C ILE A 47 -1.09 5.37 10.26
N VAL A 48 0.06 5.02 10.83
CA VAL A 48 0.90 3.90 10.43
C VAL A 48 1.20 3.01 11.62
N ALA A 49 1.30 1.71 11.41
CA ALA A 49 1.95 0.80 12.34
C ALA A 49 3.36 0.52 11.82
N ILE A 50 4.32 0.41 12.71
CA ILE A 50 5.74 0.23 12.38
C ILE A 50 6.13 -1.22 12.73
N ASP A 51 6.80 -1.91 11.79
CA ASP A 51 7.35 -3.25 12.02
C ASP A 51 8.66 -3.20 12.85
N ASP A 52 9.18 -4.38 13.21
CA ASP A 52 10.43 -4.52 13.99
C ASP A 52 11.66 -3.97 13.26
N ARG A 53 11.55 -3.68 11.97
CA ARG A 53 12.61 -3.08 11.15
C ARG A 53 12.43 -1.56 10.99
N GLY A 54 11.47 -0.97 11.69
CA GLY A 54 11.18 0.45 11.63
C GLY A 54 10.40 0.90 10.38
N ARG A 55 9.78 -0.02 9.63
CA ARG A 55 9.07 0.29 8.38
C ARG A 55 7.55 0.29 8.58
N PRO A 56 6.81 1.16 7.88
CA PRO A 56 5.36 1.12 7.88
C PRO A 56 4.82 -0.22 7.38
N SER A 57 3.98 -0.88 8.18
CA SER A 57 3.33 -2.15 7.85
C SER A 57 1.81 -2.02 7.85
N PHE A 58 1.21 -2.16 6.67
CA PHE A 58 -0.25 -2.17 6.54
C PHE A 58 -0.88 -3.40 7.20
N GLN A 59 -0.20 -4.55 7.16
CA GLN A 59 -0.66 -5.79 7.77
C GLN A 59 -0.78 -5.67 9.30
N LEU A 60 0.20 -5.04 9.95
CA LEU A 60 0.11 -4.72 11.37
C LEU A 60 -1.02 -3.70 11.63
N LEU A 61 -1.12 -2.66 10.81
CA LEU A 61 -2.16 -1.66 10.96
C LEU A 61 -3.58 -2.25 10.82
N GLN A 62 -3.80 -3.23 9.95
CA GLN A 62 -5.10 -3.90 9.80
C GLN A 62 -5.61 -4.50 11.12
N GLN A 63 -4.72 -5.00 11.99
CA GLN A 63 -5.09 -5.54 13.30
C GLN A 63 -5.68 -4.47 14.24
N ARG A 64 -5.42 -3.18 13.97
CA ARG A 64 -5.96 -2.03 14.71
C ARG A 64 -7.20 -1.45 14.06
N MET A 65 -7.33 -1.52 12.72
CA MET A 65 -8.40 -0.85 11.96
C MET A 65 -9.81 -1.34 12.27
N HIS A 66 -9.95 -2.62 12.66
CA HIS A 66 -11.25 -3.26 12.91
C HIS A 66 -11.59 -3.40 14.40
N VAL A 67 -10.78 -2.83 15.28
CA VAL A 67 -11.05 -2.85 16.71
C VAL A 67 -12.28 -1.98 17.02
N ALA A 68 -13.31 -2.57 17.60
CA ALA A 68 -14.57 -1.89 17.91
C ALA A 68 -14.64 -1.38 19.36
N SER A 69 -13.76 -1.86 20.25
CA SER A 69 -13.79 -1.57 21.68
C SER A 69 -12.56 -0.78 22.12
N ALA A 70 -12.75 0.32 22.85
CA ALA A 70 -11.67 1.11 23.45
C ALA A 70 -10.77 0.27 24.37
N ILE A 71 -11.33 -0.72 25.09
CA ILE A 71 -10.56 -1.63 25.94
C ILE A 71 -9.61 -2.48 25.09
N GLU A 72 -10.11 -3.05 24.01
CA GLU A 72 -9.30 -3.85 23.09
C GLU A 72 -8.24 -2.97 22.39
N ALA A 73 -8.59 -1.75 21.99
CA ALA A 73 -7.65 -0.79 21.43
C ALA A 73 -6.46 -0.53 22.37
N ARG A 74 -6.74 -0.28 23.67
CA ARG A 74 -5.70 -0.09 24.70
C ARG A 74 -4.82 -1.32 24.89
N ARG A 75 -5.39 -2.53 24.87
CA ARG A 75 -4.61 -3.78 24.96
C ARG A 75 -3.65 -3.91 23.77
N ARG A 76 -4.09 -3.54 22.57
CA ARG A 76 -3.27 -3.66 21.34
C ARG A 76 -2.24 -2.57 21.18
N MET A 77 -2.29 -1.48 21.94
CA MET A 77 -1.26 -0.42 21.88
C MET A 77 0.16 -0.94 22.13
N ALA A 78 0.32 -1.95 23.00
CA ALA A 78 1.62 -2.52 23.32
C ALA A 78 2.13 -3.47 22.23
N SER A 79 1.24 -4.30 21.65
CA SER A 79 1.61 -5.31 20.65
C SER A 79 1.65 -4.77 19.23
N VAL A 80 0.82 -3.78 18.90
CA VAL A 80 0.75 -3.13 17.60
C VAL A 80 0.73 -1.61 17.79
N PRO A 81 1.88 -1.01 18.13
CA PRO A 81 1.97 0.44 18.28
C PRO A 81 1.76 1.15 16.94
N VAL A 82 1.04 2.28 17.01
CA VAL A 82 0.85 3.15 15.84
C VAL A 82 1.44 4.54 16.10
N ALA A 83 1.76 5.22 15.00
CA ALA A 83 2.10 6.63 14.98
C ALA A 83 1.27 7.36 13.94
N TRP A 84 0.98 8.64 14.19
CA TRP A 84 0.36 9.52 13.22
C TRP A 84 1.44 10.39 12.58
N LEU A 85 1.48 10.42 11.24
CA LEU A 85 2.43 11.20 10.46
C LEU A 85 1.68 12.37 9.83
N GLY A 86 1.87 13.57 10.38
CA GLY A 86 1.24 14.80 9.90
C GLY A 86 1.92 15.33 8.64
N PHE A 87 1.16 15.67 7.62
CA PHE A 87 1.71 16.16 6.36
C PHE A 87 1.03 17.42 5.81
N ASP A 88 -0.05 17.91 6.44
CA ASP A 88 -0.69 19.17 6.11
C ASP A 88 -1.47 19.73 7.32
N VAL A 89 -1.71 21.07 7.31
CA VAL A 89 -2.56 21.77 8.27
C VAL A 89 -3.71 22.44 7.53
N LEU A 90 -4.94 22.22 8.00
CA LEU A 90 -6.18 22.68 7.35
C LEU A 90 -6.80 23.88 8.07
N ALA A 91 -6.59 23.97 9.36
CA ALA A 91 -6.92 25.12 10.18
C ALA A 91 -5.98 25.21 11.38
N LEU A 92 -5.74 26.41 11.88
CA LEU A 92 -4.91 26.69 13.03
C LEU A 92 -5.46 27.91 13.78
N ASP A 93 -5.67 27.75 15.09
CA ASP A 93 -6.22 28.79 15.98
C ASP A 93 -7.47 29.48 15.44
N GLY A 94 -8.42 28.65 14.98
CA GLY A 94 -9.70 29.08 14.41
C GLY A 94 -9.61 29.64 12.98
N ARG A 95 -8.44 29.71 12.35
CA ARG A 95 -8.26 30.23 11.00
C ARG A 95 -8.06 29.10 9.99
N SER A 96 -8.84 29.09 8.92
CA SER A 96 -8.65 28.15 7.81
C SER A 96 -7.36 28.46 7.05
N THR A 97 -6.63 27.41 6.68
CA THR A 97 -5.41 27.49 5.87
C THR A 97 -5.61 26.93 4.46
N LEU A 98 -6.81 26.47 4.10
CA LEU A 98 -7.09 25.76 2.85
C LEU A 98 -6.68 26.55 1.59
N GLU A 99 -6.85 27.88 1.63
CA GLU A 99 -6.54 28.78 0.50
C GLU A 99 -5.05 29.15 0.41
N LEU A 100 -4.25 28.86 1.45
CA LEU A 100 -2.81 29.13 1.44
C LEU A 100 -2.09 28.17 0.47
N PRO A 101 -0.97 28.60 -0.15
CA PRO A 101 -0.05 27.71 -0.85
C PRO A 101 0.45 26.57 0.06
N TYR A 102 0.79 25.43 -0.52
CA TYR A 102 1.33 24.30 0.27
C TYR A 102 2.59 24.70 1.07
N THR A 103 3.45 25.53 0.51
CA THR A 103 4.65 26.03 1.20
C THR A 103 4.34 26.74 2.51
N GLU A 104 3.33 27.59 2.53
CA GLU A 104 2.91 28.30 3.74
C GLU A 104 2.26 27.36 4.76
N ARG A 105 1.38 26.47 4.30
CA ARG A 105 0.79 25.44 5.16
C ARG A 105 1.85 24.52 5.76
N ARG A 106 2.88 24.17 4.97
CA ARG A 106 3.98 23.35 5.43
C ARG A 106 4.81 24.08 6.51
N ALA A 107 5.11 25.35 6.32
CA ALA A 107 5.80 26.15 7.31
C ALA A 107 5.01 26.27 8.64
N LEU A 108 3.68 26.46 8.54
CA LEU A 108 2.80 26.44 9.73
C LEU A 108 2.84 25.10 10.44
N LEU A 109 2.79 23.99 9.69
CA LEU A 109 2.84 22.64 10.25
C LEU A 109 4.17 22.36 10.96
N GLU A 110 5.29 22.77 10.38
CA GLU A 110 6.62 22.62 10.97
C GLU A 110 6.79 23.46 12.23
N ALA A 111 6.23 24.67 12.25
CA ALA A 111 6.26 25.54 13.41
C ALA A 111 5.51 24.96 14.63
N LEU A 112 4.63 23.96 14.44
CA LEU A 112 4.00 23.25 15.55
C LEU A 112 4.98 22.34 16.30
N SER A 113 6.15 22.05 15.74
CA SER A 113 7.23 21.26 16.36
C SER A 113 6.73 19.91 16.93
N LEU A 114 5.75 19.29 16.28
CA LEU A 114 5.16 18.02 16.72
C LEU A 114 6.16 16.89 16.53
N ALA A 115 6.86 16.54 17.60
CA ALA A 115 7.78 15.41 17.65
C ALA A 115 7.47 14.56 18.89
N GLY A 116 7.24 13.28 18.68
CA GLY A 116 6.92 12.34 19.75
C GLY A 116 6.90 10.91 19.26
N PRO A 117 6.84 9.94 20.17
CA PRO A 117 6.87 8.52 19.79
C PRO A 117 5.59 8.07 19.07
N ARG A 118 4.53 8.87 19.12
CA ARG A 118 3.20 8.53 18.55
C ARG A 118 2.73 9.50 17.47
N TRP A 119 3.47 10.59 17.24
CA TRP A 119 3.21 11.54 16.16
C TRP A 119 4.50 12.20 15.70
N GLN A 120 4.57 12.45 14.41
CA GLN A 120 5.72 13.12 13.78
C GLN A 120 5.25 13.92 12.58
N ILE A 121 6.01 14.95 12.24
CA ILE A 121 5.92 15.63 10.96
C ILE A 121 7.12 15.14 10.12
N PRO A 122 6.88 14.26 9.12
CA PRO A 122 7.96 13.73 8.29
C PRO A 122 8.69 14.86 7.57
N PRO A 123 10.00 14.74 7.34
CA PRO A 123 10.73 15.70 6.51
C PRO A 123 10.16 15.73 5.10
N PHE A 124 10.33 16.85 4.39
CA PHE A 124 10.07 16.97 2.97
C PHE A 124 11.34 17.42 2.25
N HIS A 125 11.39 17.15 0.96
CA HIS A 125 12.55 17.45 0.13
C HIS A 125 12.10 18.29 -1.05
N LEU A 126 12.89 19.31 -1.39
CA LEU A 126 12.68 20.18 -2.53
C LEU A 126 13.61 19.76 -3.67
N ASP A 127 13.12 19.88 -4.90
CA ASP A 127 13.89 19.84 -6.16
C ASP A 127 14.65 18.56 -6.50
N ASP A 128 14.62 17.50 -5.66
CA ASP A 128 15.32 16.23 -5.92
C ASP A 128 14.38 15.00 -5.82
N GLY A 129 13.29 15.05 -6.54
CA GLY A 129 12.31 13.95 -6.58
C GLY A 129 12.89 12.57 -6.93
N PRO A 130 13.77 12.45 -7.95
CA PRO A 130 14.40 11.17 -8.30
C PRO A 130 15.20 10.53 -7.17
N SER A 131 16.07 11.28 -6.49
CA SER A 131 16.87 10.75 -5.37
C SER A 131 16.01 10.37 -4.17
N VAL A 132 14.97 11.16 -3.85
CA VAL A 132 14.01 10.84 -2.79
C VAL A 132 13.23 9.58 -3.13
N LEU A 133 12.82 9.40 -4.39
CA LEU A 133 12.16 8.18 -4.85
C LEU A 133 13.09 6.97 -4.73
N GLN A 134 14.36 7.11 -5.10
CA GLN A 134 15.34 6.05 -4.96
C GLN A 134 15.56 5.70 -3.48
N ALA A 135 15.80 6.68 -2.62
CA ALA A 135 15.92 6.45 -1.18
C ALA A 135 14.68 5.78 -0.58
N SER A 136 13.47 6.12 -1.07
CA SER A 136 12.24 5.47 -0.63
C SER A 136 12.16 3.99 -1.06
N ARG A 137 12.75 3.61 -2.22
CA ARG A 137 12.88 2.22 -2.66
C ARG A 137 13.83 1.45 -1.76
N ASP A 138 15.02 2.02 -1.52
CA ASP A 138 16.06 1.41 -0.68
C ASP A 138 15.57 1.20 0.76
N ALA A 139 14.74 2.11 1.26
CA ALA A 139 14.06 1.98 2.54
C ALA A 139 12.84 1.04 2.52
N GLY A 140 12.48 0.43 1.37
CA GLY A 140 11.33 -0.47 1.26
C GLY A 140 9.96 0.21 1.45
N LEU A 141 9.85 1.51 1.19
CA LEU A 141 8.61 2.27 1.30
C LEU A 141 7.71 2.09 0.06
N GLU A 142 6.41 2.34 0.18
CA GLU A 142 5.46 2.22 -0.94
C GLU A 142 5.73 3.22 -2.07
N GLY A 143 6.39 4.33 -1.78
CA GLY A 143 6.71 5.41 -2.70
C GLY A 143 6.68 6.77 -2.03
N VAL A 144 6.58 7.81 -2.84
CA VAL A 144 6.56 9.21 -2.39
C VAL A 144 5.29 9.94 -2.87
N VAL A 145 4.98 11.05 -2.23
CA VAL A 145 3.93 11.98 -2.69
C VAL A 145 4.61 13.28 -3.10
N ALA A 146 4.62 13.57 -4.41
CA ALA A 146 5.06 14.86 -4.94
C ALA A 146 3.91 15.86 -4.81
N LYS A 147 4.17 16.99 -4.18
CA LYS A 147 3.18 18.04 -3.94
C LYS A 147 3.61 19.34 -4.63
N ARG A 148 2.69 19.95 -5.38
CA ARG A 148 2.95 21.23 -6.04
C ARG A 148 2.97 22.35 -4.98
N LEU A 149 4.03 23.13 -4.94
CA LEU A 149 4.35 24.05 -3.85
C LEU A 149 3.33 25.20 -3.68
N ASP A 150 2.81 25.73 -4.78
CA ASP A 150 1.83 26.83 -4.84
C ASP A 150 0.36 26.33 -4.73
N SER A 151 0.15 25.03 -4.49
CA SER A 151 -1.19 24.46 -4.49
C SER A 151 -1.97 24.78 -3.21
N ARG A 152 -3.24 25.12 -3.39
CA ARG A 152 -4.24 25.14 -2.31
C ARG A 152 -4.59 23.72 -1.88
N TYR A 153 -5.22 23.58 -0.73
CA TYR A 153 -5.78 22.30 -0.31
C TYR A 153 -7.21 22.14 -0.84
N GLU A 154 -7.47 21.06 -1.55
CA GLU A 154 -8.78 20.77 -2.17
C GLU A 154 -9.47 19.59 -1.42
N PRO A 155 -10.35 19.86 -0.43
CA PRO A 155 -11.02 18.81 0.32
C PRO A 155 -11.90 17.94 -0.59
N GLY A 156 -11.83 16.60 -0.39
CA GLY A 156 -12.69 15.64 -1.10
C GLY A 156 -12.38 15.43 -2.57
N ARG A 157 -11.42 16.14 -3.15
CA ARG A 157 -11.04 16.02 -4.58
C ARG A 157 -9.73 15.24 -4.76
N ARG A 158 -9.62 14.58 -5.91
CA ARG A 158 -8.32 14.09 -6.41
C ARG A 158 -7.71 15.19 -7.26
N SER A 159 -6.83 15.98 -6.64
CA SER A 159 -6.10 17.02 -7.34
C SER A 159 -4.88 16.46 -8.07
N ARG A 160 -4.53 17.03 -9.22
CA ARG A 160 -3.24 16.79 -9.89
C ARG A 160 -2.07 17.50 -9.20
N CYS A 161 -2.36 18.33 -8.20
CA CYS A 161 -1.34 19.00 -7.39
C CYS A 161 -0.61 18.04 -6.42
N TRP A 162 -1.19 16.87 -6.14
CA TRP A 162 -0.60 15.82 -5.31
C TRP A 162 -0.51 14.52 -6.10
N LEU A 163 0.70 14.15 -6.48
CA LEU A 163 0.97 12.97 -7.29
C LEU A 163 1.59 11.88 -6.42
N LYS A 164 0.96 10.72 -6.37
CA LYS A 164 1.55 9.52 -5.76
C LYS A 164 2.46 8.85 -6.77
N VAL A 165 3.75 8.83 -6.48
CA VAL A 165 4.77 8.11 -7.24
C VAL A 165 5.11 6.85 -6.46
N LYS A 166 4.60 5.71 -6.92
CA LYS A 166 4.78 4.42 -6.24
C LYS A 166 6.10 3.76 -6.64
N ASN A 167 6.71 3.09 -5.69
CA ASN A 167 7.77 2.15 -5.96
C ASN A 167 7.15 0.85 -6.47
N HIS A 168 7.49 0.48 -7.70
CA HIS A 168 7.08 -0.77 -8.29
C HIS A 168 8.32 -1.65 -8.48
N GLN A 169 8.22 -2.90 -8.04
CA GLN A 169 9.14 -3.95 -8.42
C GLN A 169 8.65 -4.59 -9.70
N ARG A 170 9.55 -5.11 -10.51
CA ARG A 170 9.22 -5.82 -11.73
C ARG A 170 10.07 -7.08 -11.80
N GLN A 171 9.41 -8.21 -11.94
CA GLN A 171 10.06 -9.51 -11.93
C GLN A 171 9.26 -10.48 -12.80
N GLU A 172 9.92 -11.50 -13.31
CA GLU A 172 9.30 -12.60 -14.01
C GLU A 172 8.70 -13.62 -13.05
N PHE A 173 7.57 -14.23 -13.50
CA PHE A 173 6.88 -15.30 -12.80
C PHE A 173 6.40 -16.37 -13.76
N VAL A 174 6.47 -17.63 -13.31
CA VAL A 174 5.91 -18.75 -14.05
C VAL A 174 4.40 -18.77 -13.89
N ILE A 175 3.68 -18.97 -14.99
CA ILE A 175 2.23 -19.18 -14.97
C ILE A 175 1.95 -20.66 -14.69
N GLY A 176 1.35 -20.96 -13.54
CA GLY A 176 0.99 -22.34 -13.15
C GLY A 176 -0.51 -22.63 -13.23
N GLY A 177 -1.32 -21.62 -13.59
CA GLY A 177 -2.77 -21.79 -13.71
C GLY A 177 -3.52 -20.47 -13.81
N TRP A 178 -4.84 -20.57 -13.72
CA TRP A 178 -5.72 -19.39 -13.64
C TRP A 178 -6.93 -19.67 -12.76
N LEU A 179 -7.56 -18.60 -12.30
CA LEU A 179 -8.89 -18.61 -11.70
C LEU A 179 -9.94 -18.27 -12.77
N ALA A 180 -11.07 -18.95 -12.73
CA ALA A 180 -12.21 -18.61 -13.59
C ALA A 180 -12.65 -17.15 -13.33
N GLY A 181 -13.03 -16.45 -14.38
CA GLY A 181 -13.60 -15.11 -14.29
C GLY A 181 -15.03 -15.14 -13.77
N GLU A 182 -15.52 -13.98 -13.33
CA GLU A 182 -16.90 -13.77 -12.89
C GLU A 182 -17.61 -12.77 -13.80
N GLY A 183 -18.95 -12.83 -13.85
CA GLY A 183 -19.77 -11.92 -14.64
C GLY A 183 -19.40 -11.90 -16.12
N ALA A 184 -19.06 -10.74 -16.67
CA ALA A 184 -18.69 -10.57 -18.09
C ALA A 184 -17.44 -11.35 -18.54
N ARG A 185 -16.66 -11.90 -17.60
CA ARG A 185 -15.46 -12.72 -17.86
C ARG A 185 -15.65 -14.19 -17.53
N ALA A 186 -16.88 -14.67 -17.34
CA ALA A 186 -17.16 -16.07 -16.93
C ALA A 186 -16.59 -17.12 -17.91
N GLU A 187 -16.45 -16.79 -19.18
CA GLU A 187 -15.87 -17.65 -20.23
C GLU A 187 -14.34 -17.51 -20.40
N ARG A 188 -13.71 -16.62 -19.63
CA ARG A 188 -12.27 -16.32 -19.68
C ARG A 188 -11.66 -16.46 -18.29
N PHE A 189 -10.34 -16.35 -18.21
CA PHE A 189 -9.70 -16.29 -16.90
C PHE A 189 -9.94 -14.92 -16.22
N GLY A 190 -10.18 -14.94 -14.92
CA GLY A 190 -10.27 -13.75 -14.09
C GLY A 190 -8.90 -13.26 -13.63
N SER A 191 -7.99 -14.20 -13.30
CA SER A 191 -6.62 -13.92 -12.92
C SER A 191 -5.70 -15.10 -13.21
N LEU A 192 -4.42 -14.84 -13.49
CA LEU A 192 -3.38 -15.85 -13.62
C LEU A 192 -2.80 -16.19 -12.24
N MET A 193 -2.55 -17.47 -12.01
CA MET A 193 -1.83 -17.98 -10.84
C MET A 193 -0.33 -18.00 -11.14
N LEU A 194 0.44 -17.29 -10.33
CA LEU A 194 1.87 -17.05 -10.54
C LEU A 194 2.73 -17.84 -9.55
N GLY A 195 3.91 -18.24 -9.97
CA GLY A 195 4.90 -18.88 -9.14
C GLY A 195 6.34 -18.55 -9.52
N TYR A 196 7.25 -18.99 -8.69
CA TYR A 196 8.71 -18.95 -8.90
C TYR A 196 9.31 -20.26 -8.41
N TYR A 197 10.47 -20.63 -8.93
CA TYR A 197 11.17 -21.81 -8.47
C TYR A 197 12.02 -21.52 -7.23
N ASP A 198 11.92 -22.43 -6.26
CA ASP A 198 12.78 -22.54 -5.08
C ASP A 198 13.38 -23.94 -5.09
N GLY A 199 14.60 -24.06 -5.59
CA GLY A 199 15.13 -25.34 -6.06
C GLY A 199 14.27 -25.91 -7.19
N ASP A 200 13.87 -27.17 -7.09
CA ASP A 200 13.02 -27.85 -8.08
C ASP A 200 11.51 -27.63 -7.85
N GLN A 201 11.14 -26.90 -6.81
CA GLN A 201 9.74 -26.70 -6.43
C GLN A 201 9.20 -25.37 -6.94
N LEU A 202 8.08 -25.40 -7.66
CA LEU A 202 7.34 -24.20 -8.03
C LEU A 202 6.51 -23.72 -6.83
N ARG A 203 6.90 -22.58 -6.26
CA ARG A 203 6.21 -21.93 -5.14
C ARG A 203 5.17 -20.94 -5.65
N TYR A 204 3.99 -20.95 -5.06
CA TYR A 204 2.93 -20.03 -5.43
C TYR A 204 3.23 -18.61 -4.92
N ALA A 205 3.17 -17.61 -5.81
CA ALA A 205 3.46 -16.20 -5.51
C ALA A 205 2.21 -15.31 -5.41
N GLY A 206 1.05 -15.79 -5.83
CA GLY A 206 -0.20 -15.02 -5.86
C GLY A 206 -0.87 -14.99 -7.22
N ASN A 207 -1.90 -14.14 -7.34
CA ASN A 207 -2.68 -14.03 -8.57
C ASN A 207 -2.56 -12.63 -9.18
N VAL A 208 -2.48 -12.54 -10.51
CA VAL A 208 -2.56 -11.27 -11.24
C VAL A 208 -3.85 -11.22 -12.07
N GLY A 209 -4.72 -10.24 -11.77
CA GLY A 209 -6.00 -10.03 -12.46
C GLY A 209 -6.10 -8.71 -13.23
N THR A 210 -5.01 -7.92 -13.27
CA THR A 210 -4.97 -6.60 -13.91
C THR A 210 -3.82 -6.48 -14.89
N GLY A 211 -3.84 -5.46 -15.75
CA GLY A 211 -2.80 -5.22 -16.76
C GLY A 211 -3.06 -5.90 -18.10
N PHE A 212 -4.23 -6.52 -18.29
CA PHE A 212 -4.61 -7.16 -19.54
C PHE A 212 -5.44 -6.23 -20.42
N THR A 213 -5.15 -6.22 -21.72
CA THR A 213 -6.04 -5.71 -22.76
C THR A 213 -6.95 -6.84 -23.25
N GLU A 214 -8.09 -6.54 -23.85
CA GLU A 214 -9.02 -7.55 -24.42
C GLU A 214 -8.32 -8.50 -25.41
N ARG A 215 -7.46 -7.94 -26.27
CA ARG A 215 -6.66 -8.75 -27.20
C ARG A 215 -5.75 -9.73 -26.46
N ARG A 216 -5.03 -9.28 -25.45
CA ARG A 216 -4.13 -10.14 -24.66
C ARG A 216 -4.89 -11.20 -23.85
N LEU A 217 -6.08 -10.87 -23.33
CA LEU A 217 -6.93 -11.86 -22.67
C LEU A 217 -7.30 -12.99 -23.61
N THR A 218 -7.65 -12.69 -24.86
CA THR A 218 -7.99 -13.69 -25.88
C THR A 218 -6.79 -14.56 -26.26
N GLU A 219 -5.64 -13.92 -26.56
CA GLU A 219 -4.38 -14.61 -26.91
C GLU A 219 -3.93 -15.56 -25.79
N LEU A 220 -3.89 -15.06 -24.53
CA LEU A 220 -3.50 -15.87 -23.37
C LEU A 220 -4.49 -17.01 -23.08
N SER A 221 -5.78 -16.77 -23.21
CA SER A 221 -6.78 -17.83 -23.00
C SER A 221 -6.58 -18.99 -23.98
N ALA A 222 -6.27 -18.70 -25.23
CA ALA A 222 -5.98 -19.72 -26.24
C ALA A 222 -4.70 -20.52 -25.92
N LEU A 223 -3.61 -19.83 -25.54
CA LEU A 223 -2.34 -20.46 -25.15
C LEU A 223 -2.52 -21.36 -23.91
N LEU A 224 -3.18 -20.85 -22.88
CA LEU A 224 -3.40 -21.56 -21.63
C LEU A 224 -4.30 -22.79 -21.80
N ALA A 225 -5.28 -22.73 -22.71
CA ALA A 225 -6.17 -23.87 -23.00
C ALA A 225 -5.40 -25.10 -23.48
N GLY A 226 -4.33 -24.91 -24.26
CA GLY A 226 -3.47 -25.98 -24.76
C GLY A 226 -2.52 -26.58 -23.71
N LEU A 227 -2.38 -25.93 -22.56
CA LEU A 227 -1.43 -26.32 -21.50
C LEU A 227 -2.12 -26.91 -20.25
N ARG A 228 -3.41 -27.17 -20.29
CA ARG A 228 -4.15 -27.65 -19.12
C ARG A 228 -3.60 -28.97 -18.58
N THR A 229 -3.51 -29.03 -17.25
CA THR A 229 -3.13 -30.24 -16.53
C THR A 229 -4.09 -30.50 -15.35
N PRO A 230 -4.40 -31.77 -15.01
CA PRO A 230 -5.26 -32.09 -13.89
C PRO A 230 -4.59 -31.86 -12.52
N THR A 231 -3.27 -31.84 -12.47
CA THR A 231 -2.48 -31.70 -11.24
C THR A 231 -1.93 -30.30 -11.07
N SER A 232 -1.91 -29.83 -9.84
CA SER A 232 -1.28 -28.56 -9.50
C SER A 232 0.23 -28.62 -9.73
N PRO A 233 0.83 -27.66 -10.45
CA PRO A 233 2.27 -27.54 -10.55
C PRO A 233 2.92 -26.93 -9.31
N PHE A 234 2.13 -26.34 -8.40
CA PHE A 234 2.63 -25.68 -7.19
C PHE A 234 2.87 -26.69 -6.08
N ALA A 235 4.00 -26.61 -5.42
CA ALA A 235 4.32 -27.42 -4.25
C ALA A 235 3.43 -27.07 -3.04
N ASP A 236 3.03 -25.80 -2.93
CA ASP A 236 2.14 -25.24 -1.92
C ASP A 236 0.82 -24.79 -2.56
N THR A 237 0.04 -25.70 -3.10
CA THR A 237 -1.21 -25.36 -3.79
C THR A 237 -2.15 -24.55 -2.89
N PRO A 238 -2.50 -23.31 -3.27
CA PRO A 238 -3.36 -22.47 -2.46
C PRO A 238 -4.81 -23.00 -2.44
N ARG A 239 -5.51 -22.79 -1.33
CA ARG A 239 -6.96 -22.95 -1.26
C ARG A 239 -7.61 -21.62 -1.60
N LEU A 240 -8.21 -21.51 -2.78
CA LEU A 240 -8.87 -20.30 -3.26
C LEU A 240 -10.37 -20.54 -3.45
N PRO A 241 -11.21 -19.53 -3.23
CA PRO A 241 -12.67 -19.66 -3.32
C PRO A 241 -13.17 -19.88 -4.76
N SER A 242 -12.40 -19.43 -5.75
CA SER A 242 -12.77 -19.55 -7.17
C SER A 242 -12.27 -20.84 -7.78
N ARG A 243 -12.95 -21.31 -8.85
CA ARG A 243 -12.51 -22.49 -9.60
C ARG A 243 -11.13 -22.29 -10.18
N MET A 244 -10.18 -23.13 -9.76
CA MET A 244 -8.80 -23.16 -10.26
C MET A 244 -8.71 -24.10 -11.46
N VAL A 245 -7.93 -23.67 -12.47
CA VAL A 245 -7.52 -24.50 -13.60
C VAL A 245 -6.00 -24.43 -13.68
N PHE A 246 -5.35 -25.59 -13.59
CA PHE A 246 -3.88 -25.66 -13.63
C PHE A 246 -3.38 -25.84 -15.05
N VAL A 247 -2.15 -25.38 -15.29
CA VAL A 247 -1.41 -25.55 -16.56
C VAL A 247 -0.02 -26.05 -16.31
N GLU A 248 0.55 -26.71 -17.33
CA GLU A 248 1.99 -26.98 -17.35
C GLU A 248 2.76 -25.68 -17.23
N PRO A 249 3.78 -25.59 -16.36
CA PRO A 249 4.50 -24.36 -16.06
C PRO A 249 5.53 -24.03 -17.16
N ARG A 250 5.02 -23.67 -18.35
CA ARG A 250 5.82 -23.37 -19.56
C ARG A 250 5.85 -21.90 -19.94
N LEU A 251 4.94 -21.11 -19.42
CA LEU A 251 4.82 -19.69 -19.75
C LEU A 251 5.38 -18.84 -18.63
N VAL A 252 6.13 -17.81 -18.99
CA VAL A 252 6.68 -16.81 -18.08
C VAL A 252 6.00 -15.47 -18.32
N ALA A 253 5.49 -14.86 -17.24
CA ALA A 253 4.89 -13.56 -17.21
C ALA A 253 5.83 -12.53 -16.61
N ASP A 254 5.96 -11.38 -17.24
CA ASP A 254 6.53 -10.18 -16.67
C ASP A 254 5.47 -9.45 -15.88
N VAL A 255 5.72 -9.20 -14.59
CA VAL A 255 4.76 -8.66 -13.65
C VAL A 255 5.36 -7.53 -12.83
N GLU A 256 4.66 -6.42 -12.80
CA GLU A 256 4.93 -5.30 -11.91
C GLU A 256 4.09 -5.45 -10.63
N PHE A 257 4.69 -5.22 -9.49
CA PHE A 257 4.00 -5.31 -8.20
C PHE A 257 4.60 -4.34 -7.19
N THR A 258 3.90 -4.07 -6.09
CA THR A 258 4.38 -3.07 -5.11
C THR A 258 5.48 -3.65 -4.22
N HIS A 259 5.24 -4.78 -3.58
CA HIS A 259 6.18 -5.49 -2.70
C HIS A 259 5.72 -6.92 -2.47
N TRP A 260 6.61 -7.75 -1.92
CA TRP A 260 6.28 -9.04 -1.38
C TRP A 260 5.65 -8.88 0.02
N THR A 261 4.58 -9.61 0.29
CA THR A 261 4.00 -9.71 1.62
C THR A 261 4.80 -10.70 2.49
N ASP A 262 4.60 -10.69 3.81
CA ASP A 262 5.33 -11.58 4.74
C ASP A 262 5.01 -13.07 4.49
N ASP A 263 3.81 -13.38 3.99
CA ASP A 263 3.40 -14.72 3.57
C ASP A 263 3.87 -15.09 2.15
N GLY A 264 4.79 -14.30 1.56
CA GLY A 264 5.42 -14.58 0.28
C GLY A 264 4.47 -14.42 -0.92
N ARG A 265 3.55 -13.46 -0.89
CA ARG A 265 2.62 -13.14 -1.98
C ARG A 265 2.91 -11.77 -2.58
N LEU A 266 2.51 -11.57 -3.83
CA LEU A 266 2.63 -10.30 -4.52
C LEU A 266 1.53 -9.32 -4.10
N ARG A 267 1.91 -8.10 -3.76
CA ARG A 267 0.96 -7.02 -3.48
C ARG A 267 0.71 -6.19 -4.73
N ASN A 268 -0.58 -6.03 -5.09
CA ASN A 268 -1.05 -5.27 -6.26
C ASN A 268 -0.34 -5.63 -7.57
N PRO A 269 -0.24 -6.92 -7.96
CA PRO A 269 0.43 -7.31 -9.19
C PRO A 269 -0.34 -6.84 -10.43
N SER A 270 0.40 -6.47 -11.46
CA SER A 270 -0.09 -6.04 -12.77
C SER A 270 0.71 -6.72 -13.88
N PHE A 271 0.03 -7.44 -14.75
CA PHE A 271 0.65 -8.11 -15.90
C PHE A 271 1.18 -7.09 -16.92
N LYS A 272 2.40 -7.29 -17.40
CA LYS A 272 3.04 -6.42 -18.40
C LYS A 272 3.22 -7.13 -19.74
N GLY A 273 3.45 -8.45 -19.75
CA GLY A 273 3.65 -9.22 -20.98
C GLY A 273 4.04 -10.67 -20.69
N LEU A 274 4.12 -11.48 -21.76
CA LEU A 274 4.83 -12.75 -21.72
C LEU A 274 6.32 -12.51 -21.99
N ARG A 275 7.16 -13.39 -21.44
CA ARG A 275 8.60 -13.48 -21.68
C ARG A 275 8.88 -14.81 -22.39
N GLU A 276 8.88 -14.78 -23.72
CA GLU A 276 9.13 -15.95 -24.55
C GLU A 276 10.61 -16.36 -24.58
N ASP A 277 11.49 -15.45 -24.20
CA ASP A 277 12.93 -15.58 -24.14
C ASP A 277 13.45 -16.17 -22.83
N LYS A 278 12.57 -16.40 -21.83
CA LYS A 278 12.98 -16.83 -20.48
C LYS A 278 12.59 -18.29 -20.23
N ASP A 279 13.55 -19.10 -19.79
CA ASP A 279 13.25 -20.46 -19.31
C ASP A 279 12.48 -20.38 -17.99
N PRO A 280 11.29 -21.02 -17.89
CA PRO A 280 10.54 -21.07 -16.63
C PRO A 280 11.36 -21.59 -15.43
N ARG A 281 12.29 -22.50 -15.64
CA ARG A 281 13.14 -23.08 -14.58
C ARG A 281 14.13 -22.08 -13.98
N GLU A 282 14.47 -21.04 -14.71
CA GLU A 282 15.36 -19.96 -14.24
C GLU A 282 14.61 -18.86 -13.46
N VAL A 283 13.29 -18.93 -13.39
CA VAL A 283 12.49 -17.93 -12.68
C VAL A 283 12.54 -18.20 -11.18
N VAL A 284 13.34 -17.45 -10.47
CA VAL A 284 13.50 -17.50 -9.02
C VAL A 284 13.02 -16.22 -8.37
N ARG A 285 12.77 -16.26 -7.06
CA ARG A 285 12.45 -15.04 -6.31
C ARG A 285 13.68 -14.15 -6.21
N GLU A 286 13.61 -12.98 -6.85
CA GLU A 286 14.63 -11.95 -6.68
C GLU A 286 14.57 -11.41 -5.26
N ARG A 287 15.72 -11.33 -4.61
CA ARG A 287 15.88 -10.64 -3.33
C ARG A 287 16.70 -9.40 -3.58
N PRO A 288 16.33 -8.23 -2.99
CA PRO A 288 17.22 -7.08 -3.03
C PRO A 288 18.59 -7.51 -2.53
N GLU A 289 19.64 -7.16 -3.26
CA GLU A 289 20.99 -7.30 -2.76
C GLU A 289 21.13 -6.49 -1.47
N ALA A 290 21.69 -7.10 -0.43
CA ALA A 290 21.84 -6.54 0.90
C ALA A 290 22.90 -5.41 0.93
#